data_fd7d6d51ae3b989fdc66c5bd643ee88d
#
_entry.id   fd7d6d51ae3b989fdc66c5bd643ee88d
#
_cell.length_a   1.000
_cell.length_b   1.000
_cell.length_c   1.000
_cell.angle_alpha   90.00
_cell.angle_beta   90.00
_cell.angle_gamma   90.00
#
_symmetry.space_group_name_H-M   'P 1'
#
loop_
_entity.id
_entity.type
_entity.pdbx_description
1 polymer ?
#
loop_
_entity_poly.entity_id
_entity_poly.type
_entity_poly.pdbx_seq_one_letter_code
_entity_poly.pdbx_strand_id
1 'polypeptide(L)'
;MVAEIISLQICVGHREPMNTVDSARFIEGFGIEGDRHAVKSGARTVRQVLLMDEDTLEGFGLGIGQVRENVTVRGIDLHEVPAGQRLALGDDVVVEITQFCAPCERMEEVRPGLREELFEQRGMLATVISGGAVNVGDQVQVVESASVR
;
A
#
# COMPACT_ATOMS: atom_id res chain seq x y z
N MET A 1 15.50 8.25 -11.93
CA MET A 1 15.29 6.93 -11.36
C MET A 1 13.81 6.57 -11.44
N VAL A 2 13.53 5.36 -11.81
CA VAL A 2 12.14 4.90 -11.95
C VAL A 2 11.70 4.23 -10.64
N ALA A 3 10.50 4.59 -10.18
CA ALA A 3 9.93 3.92 -9.02
C ALA A 3 9.42 2.54 -9.43
N GLU A 4 9.55 1.56 -8.55
CA GLU A 4 9.13 0.19 -8.85
C GLU A 4 8.61 -0.52 -7.63
N ILE A 5 7.83 -1.56 -7.87
CA ILE A 5 7.33 -2.44 -6.83
C ILE A 5 8.40 -3.47 -6.52
N ILE A 6 8.84 -3.54 -5.27
CA ILE A 6 9.86 -4.49 -4.87
C ILE A 6 9.29 -5.70 -4.13
N SER A 7 8.05 -5.60 -3.62
CA SER A 7 7.42 -6.72 -2.95
C SER A 7 5.91 -6.55 -2.88
N LEU A 8 5.19 -7.65 -2.88
CA LEU A 8 3.73 -7.68 -2.74
C LEU A 8 3.38 -8.64 -1.62
N GLN A 9 2.48 -8.23 -0.72
CA GLN A 9 2.07 -9.04 0.41
C GLN A 9 0.56 -9.03 0.55
N ILE A 10 -0.01 -10.17 0.88
CA ILE A 10 -1.45 -10.32 1.09
C ILE A 10 -1.70 -10.67 2.55
N CYS A 11 -2.63 -9.97 3.17
CA CYS A 11 -3.04 -10.24 4.53
C CYS A 11 -4.09 -11.36 4.51
N VAL A 12 -3.69 -12.55 4.97
CA VAL A 12 -4.58 -13.73 4.90
C VAL A 12 -5.37 -13.96 6.17
N GLY A 13 -5.04 -13.27 7.26
CA GLY A 13 -5.78 -13.43 8.50
C GLY A 13 -5.35 -12.46 9.56
N HIS A 14 -6.18 -12.37 10.61
CA HIS A 14 -5.90 -11.54 11.77
C HIS A 14 -4.73 -12.16 12.54
N ARG A 15 -3.68 -11.39 12.78
CA ARG A 15 -2.48 -11.81 13.52
C ARG A 15 -1.65 -12.87 12.81
N GLU A 16 -1.96 -13.20 11.57
CA GLU A 16 -1.12 -14.08 10.79
C GLU A 16 -0.08 -13.27 10.03
N PRO A 17 1.10 -13.84 9.75
CA PRO A 17 2.10 -13.16 8.94
C PRO A 17 1.54 -12.84 7.56
N MET A 18 2.03 -11.77 6.95
CA MET A 18 1.66 -11.45 5.59
C MET A 18 2.21 -12.52 4.65
N ASN A 19 1.44 -12.84 3.61
CA ASN A 19 1.83 -13.82 2.62
C ASN A 19 2.46 -13.10 1.43
N THR A 20 3.76 -13.34 1.19
CA THR A 20 4.47 -12.69 0.08
C THR A 20 4.15 -13.42 -1.21
N VAL A 21 3.82 -12.66 -2.26
CA VAL A 21 3.47 -13.21 -3.58
C VAL A 21 4.24 -12.51 -4.68
N ASP A 22 4.37 -13.17 -5.83
CA ASP A 22 5.05 -12.57 -6.99
C ASP A 22 4.12 -11.69 -7.80
N SER A 23 2.83 -11.94 -7.74
CA SER A 23 1.84 -11.14 -8.43
C SER A 23 0.54 -11.16 -7.64
N ALA A 24 -0.28 -10.14 -7.87
CA ALA A 24 -1.57 -10.01 -7.20
C ALA A 24 -2.58 -9.38 -8.14
N ARG A 25 -3.84 -9.75 -7.97
CA ARG A 25 -4.92 -9.19 -8.76
C ARG A 25 -5.61 -8.09 -7.96
N PHE A 26 -5.63 -6.90 -8.53
CA PHE A 26 -6.30 -5.75 -7.95
C PHE A 26 -7.69 -5.64 -8.58
N ILE A 27 -8.70 -5.41 -7.75
CA ILE A 27 -10.10 -5.37 -8.19
C ILE A 27 -10.66 -3.99 -7.91
N GLU A 28 -11.17 -3.35 -8.94
CA GLU A 28 -11.73 -2.00 -8.85
C GLU A 28 -12.75 -1.90 -7.73
N GLY A 29 -12.60 -0.89 -6.88
CA GLY A 29 -13.51 -0.62 -5.79
C GLY A 29 -13.51 -1.64 -4.66
N PHE A 30 -12.59 -2.58 -4.68
CA PHE A 30 -12.58 -3.69 -3.74
C PHE A 30 -11.25 -3.81 -2.99
N GLY A 31 -10.15 -3.93 -3.70
CA GLY A 31 -8.83 -4.14 -3.14
C GLY A 31 -8.10 -5.26 -3.84
N ILE A 32 -7.26 -5.98 -3.10
CA ILE A 32 -6.49 -7.09 -3.65
C ILE A 32 -7.21 -8.41 -3.38
N GLU A 33 -7.36 -9.22 -4.43
CA GLU A 33 -8.00 -10.52 -4.31
C GLU A 33 -7.27 -11.38 -3.29
N GLY A 34 -8.02 -11.94 -2.36
CA GLY A 34 -7.46 -12.78 -1.30
C GLY A 34 -6.98 -12.01 -0.07
N ASP A 35 -6.95 -10.69 -0.14
CA ASP A 35 -6.50 -9.88 0.98
C ASP A 35 -7.65 -9.59 1.95
N ARG A 36 -7.35 -9.67 3.23
CA ARG A 36 -8.36 -9.47 4.27
C ARG A 36 -8.93 -8.05 4.29
N HIS A 37 -8.14 -7.07 3.85
CA HIS A 37 -8.56 -5.67 3.84
C HIS A 37 -9.44 -5.32 2.64
N ALA A 38 -9.56 -6.21 1.67
CA ALA A 38 -10.43 -5.98 0.52
C ALA A 38 -11.87 -5.93 0.99
N VAL A 39 -12.64 -5.01 0.45
CA VAL A 39 -14.04 -4.82 0.84
C VAL A 39 -14.89 -4.70 -0.41
N LYS A 40 -16.17 -5.11 -0.25
CA LYS A 40 -17.10 -5.00 -1.36
C LYS A 40 -17.39 -3.54 -1.65
N SER A 41 -17.74 -3.28 -2.91
CA SER A 41 -18.12 -1.95 -3.38
C SER A 41 -19.07 -1.27 -2.39
N GLY A 42 -18.81 -0.01 -2.11
CA GLY A 42 -19.63 0.82 -1.24
C GLY A 42 -19.27 0.79 0.24
N ALA A 43 -18.39 -0.13 0.65
CA ALA A 43 -17.99 -0.23 2.05
C ALA A 43 -16.50 0.09 2.19
N ARG A 44 -16.16 0.95 3.15
CA ARG A 44 -14.76 1.23 3.55
C ARG A 44 -13.80 1.46 2.38
N THR A 45 -14.20 2.27 1.43
CA THR A 45 -13.45 2.46 0.20
C THR A 45 -12.07 3.07 0.39
N VAL A 46 -11.81 3.74 1.51
CA VAL A 46 -10.53 4.44 1.71
C VAL A 46 -9.38 3.53 2.15
N ARG A 47 -9.66 2.29 2.55
CA ARG A 47 -8.66 1.41 3.17
C ARG A 47 -8.47 0.10 2.42
N GLN A 48 -8.52 0.11 1.12
CA GLN A 48 -8.45 -1.12 0.33
C GLN A 48 -7.03 -1.68 0.18
N VAL A 49 -6.04 -0.80 0.07
CA VAL A 49 -4.65 -1.18 -0.16
C VAL A 49 -3.75 -0.30 0.69
N LEU A 50 -2.74 -0.90 1.30
CA LEU A 50 -1.71 -0.14 2.03
C LEU A 50 -0.40 -0.22 1.26
N LEU A 51 0.16 0.95 0.94
CA LEU A 51 1.45 1.06 0.27
C LEU A 51 2.50 1.62 1.23
N MET A 52 3.73 1.12 1.13
CA MET A 52 4.84 1.57 1.96
C MET A 52 6.10 1.65 1.11
N ASP A 53 6.97 2.62 1.40
CA ASP A 53 8.21 2.75 0.67
C ASP A 53 9.39 2.19 1.46
N GLU A 54 10.34 1.64 0.72
CA GLU A 54 11.52 0.98 1.31
C GLU A 54 12.33 1.93 2.19
N ASP A 55 12.53 3.16 1.76
CA ASP A 55 13.33 4.12 2.52
C ASP A 55 12.76 4.39 3.91
N THR A 56 11.44 4.50 4.01
CA THR A 56 10.80 4.71 5.29
C THR A 56 10.98 3.47 6.18
N LEU A 57 10.80 2.28 5.61
CA LEU A 57 11.02 1.05 6.37
C LEU A 57 12.45 1.00 6.92
N GLU A 58 13.43 1.29 6.07
CA GLU A 58 14.82 1.26 6.48
C GLU A 58 15.12 2.31 7.55
N GLY A 59 14.52 3.48 7.42
CA GLY A 59 14.72 4.55 8.39
C GLY A 59 14.25 4.20 9.79
N PHE A 60 13.26 3.32 9.91
CA PHE A 60 12.77 2.84 11.20
C PHE A 60 13.36 1.49 11.59
N GLY A 61 14.27 0.93 10.78
CA GLY A 61 14.86 -0.37 11.05
C GLY A 61 13.89 -1.53 10.88
N LEU A 62 12.93 -1.37 9.96
CA LEU A 62 11.88 -2.36 9.74
C LEU A 62 12.10 -3.13 8.45
N GLY A 63 11.62 -4.38 8.45
CA GLY A 63 11.64 -5.22 7.26
C GLY A 63 10.33 -5.11 6.48
N ILE A 64 10.37 -5.60 5.26
CA ILE A 64 9.20 -5.64 4.38
C ILE A 64 8.10 -6.48 5.04
N GLY A 65 6.89 -5.98 5.03
CA GLY A 65 5.71 -6.65 5.58
C GLY A 65 5.45 -6.38 7.06
N GLN A 66 6.40 -5.81 7.78
CA GLN A 66 6.24 -5.61 9.22
C GLN A 66 5.15 -4.60 9.58
N VAL A 67 4.92 -3.60 8.74
CA VAL A 67 3.80 -2.67 8.97
C VAL A 67 2.52 -3.16 8.30
N ARG A 68 2.54 -4.38 7.77
CA ARG A 68 1.43 -5.07 7.13
C ARG A 68 0.99 -4.39 5.83
N GLU A 69 1.95 -3.84 5.14
CA GLU A 69 1.69 -3.23 3.84
C GLU A 69 1.48 -4.29 2.75
N ASN A 70 0.64 -3.94 1.79
CA ASN A 70 0.35 -4.80 0.64
C ASN A 70 1.37 -4.62 -0.48
N VAL A 71 1.79 -3.38 -0.70
CA VAL A 71 2.69 -3.03 -1.79
C VAL A 71 3.88 -2.29 -1.22
N THR A 72 5.08 -2.83 -1.42
CA THR A 72 6.30 -2.16 -1.01
C THR A 72 6.99 -1.62 -2.25
N VAL A 73 7.29 -0.33 -2.25
CA VAL A 73 7.84 0.37 -3.42
C VAL A 73 9.21 0.95 -3.13
N ARG A 74 9.96 1.22 -4.19
CA ARG A 74 11.28 1.85 -4.14
C ARG A 74 11.28 3.00 -5.12
N GLY A 75 11.96 4.09 -4.78
CA GLY A 75 12.15 5.19 -5.71
C GLY A 75 11.10 6.28 -5.66
N ILE A 76 10.18 6.21 -4.73
CA ILE A 76 9.18 7.26 -4.53
C ILE A 76 8.95 7.42 -3.02
N ASP A 77 8.83 8.67 -2.58
CA ASP A 77 8.49 8.98 -1.19
C ASP A 77 6.98 9.05 -1.09
N LEU A 78 6.38 7.96 -0.67
CA LEU A 78 4.92 7.86 -0.60
C LEU A 78 4.29 8.86 0.36
N HIS A 79 5.00 9.22 1.43
CA HIS A 79 4.44 10.12 2.44
C HIS A 79 4.39 11.57 1.95
N GLU A 80 5.06 11.87 0.82
CA GLU A 80 4.96 13.16 0.18
C GLU A 80 3.88 13.20 -0.92
N VAL A 81 3.24 12.07 -1.20
CA VAL A 81 2.18 12.00 -2.20
C VAL A 81 0.86 12.43 -1.56
N PRO A 82 0.22 13.49 -2.06
CA PRO A 82 -1.00 14.00 -1.42
C PRO A 82 -2.21 13.11 -1.66
N ALA A 83 -3.18 13.21 -0.75
CA ALA A 83 -4.46 12.54 -0.94
C ALA A 83 -5.09 13.01 -2.25
N GLY A 84 -5.71 12.09 -2.97
CA GLY A 84 -6.31 12.35 -4.28
C GLY A 84 -5.37 12.10 -5.44
N GLN A 85 -4.09 11.96 -5.18
CA GLN A 85 -3.11 11.65 -6.23
C GLN A 85 -3.27 10.19 -6.65
N ARG A 86 -3.22 9.96 -7.95
CA ARG A 86 -3.31 8.61 -8.51
C ARG A 86 -1.94 8.09 -8.90
N LEU A 87 -1.73 6.81 -8.70
CA LEU A 87 -0.51 6.11 -9.06
C LEU A 87 -0.85 4.94 -9.97
N ALA A 88 -0.11 4.81 -11.06
CA ALA A 88 -0.21 3.62 -11.91
C ALA A 88 0.76 2.57 -11.39
N LEU A 89 0.27 1.36 -11.20
CA LEU A 89 1.06 0.21 -10.77
C LEU A 89 1.12 -0.76 -11.94
N GLY A 90 2.21 -0.73 -12.69
CA GLY A 90 2.31 -1.50 -13.92
C GLY A 90 1.45 -0.87 -15.03
N ASP A 91 0.96 -1.72 -15.94
CA ASP A 91 0.27 -1.25 -17.13
C ASP A 91 -1.22 -0.96 -16.94
N ASP A 92 -1.88 -1.71 -16.06
CA ASP A 92 -3.34 -1.69 -16.00
C ASP A 92 -3.93 -1.12 -14.72
N VAL A 93 -3.21 -1.23 -13.61
CA VAL A 93 -3.75 -0.88 -12.30
C VAL A 93 -3.48 0.57 -11.96
N VAL A 94 -4.53 1.24 -11.47
CA VAL A 94 -4.42 2.61 -10.95
C VAL A 94 -5.02 2.62 -9.56
N VAL A 95 -4.31 3.21 -8.62
CA VAL A 95 -4.82 3.42 -7.26
C VAL A 95 -4.84 4.91 -6.95
N GLU A 96 -5.72 5.31 -6.06
CA GLU A 96 -5.80 6.70 -5.62
C GLU A 96 -5.47 6.76 -4.13
N ILE A 97 -4.51 7.60 -3.78
CA ILE A 97 -4.10 7.79 -2.39
C ILE A 97 -5.23 8.46 -1.63
N THR A 98 -5.58 7.93 -0.46
CA THR A 98 -6.66 8.48 0.35
C THR A 98 -6.18 9.17 1.61
N GLN A 99 -5.33 8.51 2.39
CA GLN A 99 -4.88 9.09 3.66
C GLN A 99 -3.68 8.30 4.22
N PHE A 100 -3.02 8.87 5.22
CA PHE A 100 -2.01 8.13 5.97
C PHE A 100 -2.67 6.95 6.67
N CYS A 101 -1.95 5.83 6.77
CA CYS A 101 -2.41 4.70 7.57
C CYS A 101 -2.07 4.97 9.04
N ALA A 102 -3.09 5.01 9.89
CA ALA A 102 -2.86 5.23 11.31
C ALA A 102 -2.13 4.02 11.92
N PRO A 103 -1.04 4.23 12.67
CA PRO A 103 -0.40 3.12 13.35
C PRO A 103 -1.33 2.58 14.45
N CYS A 104 -1.32 1.28 14.64
CA CYS A 104 -2.19 0.62 15.61
C CYS A 104 -1.37 -0.13 16.65
N GLU A 105 -2.07 -0.75 17.59
CA GLU A 105 -1.42 -1.48 18.68
C GLU A 105 -0.50 -2.58 18.19
N ARG A 106 -0.76 -3.15 17.02
CA ARG A 106 0.10 -4.18 16.47
C ARG A 106 1.54 -3.71 16.27
N MET A 107 1.73 -2.40 16.09
CA MET A 107 3.08 -1.87 15.93
C MET A 107 3.92 -2.07 17.20
N GLU A 108 3.26 -2.08 18.37
CA GLU A 108 3.96 -2.35 19.63
C GLU A 108 4.46 -3.78 19.72
N GLU A 109 3.83 -4.71 18.99
CA GLU A 109 4.28 -6.10 18.94
C GLU A 109 5.55 -6.25 18.12
N VAL A 110 5.80 -5.34 17.19
CA VAL A 110 7.02 -5.32 16.41
C VAL A 110 8.17 -4.76 17.25
N ARG A 111 7.92 -3.65 17.93
CA ARG A 111 8.90 -2.99 18.76
C ARG A 111 8.21 -2.00 19.69
N PRO A 112 8.51 -1.99 21.01
CA PRO A 112 7.93 -1.02 21.93
C PRO A 112 8.21 0.41 21.47
N GLY A 113 7.17 1.24 21.48
CA GLY A 113 7.27 2.65 21.07
C GLY A 113 7.07 2.88 19.58
N LEU A 114 7.00 1.82 18.78
CA LEU A 114 6.88 1.96 17.34
C LEU A 114 5.59 2.64 16.90
N ARG A 115 4.51 2.44 17.64
CA ARG A 115 3.23 3.07 17.32
C ARG A 115 3.35 4.60 17.25
N GLU A 116 4.05 5.20 18.24
CA GLU A 116 4.26 6.63 18.23
C GLU A 116 5.24 7.06 17.17
N GLU A 117 6.31 6.29 16.97
CA GLU A 117 7.34 6.61 15.99
C GLU A 117 6.77 6.67 14.58
N LEU A 118 5.78 5.83 14.27
CA LEU A 118 5.20 5.75 12.95
C LEU A 118 4.04 6.72 12.69
N PHE A 119 3.82 7.68 13.56
CA PHE A 119 2.76 8.68 13.35
C PHE A 119 2.95 9.33 11.97
N GLU A 120 1.96 9.19 11.10
CA GLU A 120 1.97 9.66 9.71
C GLU A 120 3.11 9.08 8.86
N GLN A 121 3.74 7.99 9.30
CA GLN A 121 4.83 7.34 8.59
C GLN A 121 4.61 5.84 8.36
N ARG A 122 3.40 5.36 8.61
CA ARG A 122 3.09 3.94 8.45
C ARG A 122 2.64 3.57 7.03
N GLY A 123 2.84 4.43 6.07
CA GLY A 123 2.43 4.19 4.70
C GLY A 123 1.14 4.92 4.35
N MET A 124 0.73 4.77 3.11
CA MET A 124 -0.44 5.46 2.57
C MET A 124 -1.50 4.45 2.16
N LEU A 125 -2.74 4.75 2.57
CA LEU A 125 -3.88 3.95 2.15
C LEU A 125 -4.37 4.43 0.79
N ALA A 126 -4.93 3.50 0.01
CA ALA A 126 -5.41 3.80 -1.33
C ALA A 126 -6.63 2.98 -1.68
N THR A 127 -7.37 3.44 -2.69
CA THR A 127 -8.46 2.69 -3.29
C THR A 127 -8.05 2.28 -4.70
N VAL A 128 -8.60 1.17 -5.18
CA VAL A 128 -8.34 0.68 -6.54
C VAL A 128 -9.30 1.36 -7.50
N ILE A 129 -8.77 2.16 -8.41
CA ILE A 129 -9.55 2.88 -9.41
C ILE A 129 -9.72 2.05 -10.68
N SER A 130 -8.66 1.36 -11.07
CA SER A 130 -8.66 0.49 -12.25
C SER A 130 -7.97 -0.82 -11.87
N GLY A 131 -8.60 -1.94 -12.16
CA GLY A 131 -8.11 -3.26 -11.75
C GLY A 131 -7.21 -3.93 -12.77
N GLY A 132 -6.62 -5.04 -12.36
CA GLY A 132 -5.74 -5.83 -13.20
C GLY A 132 -4.69 -6.56 -12.38
N ALA A 133 -3.72 -7.15 -13.04
CA ALA A 133 -2.62 -7.85 -12.38
C ALA A 133 -1.45 -6.92 -12.15
N VAL A 134 -0.83 -7.05 -11.00
CA VAL A 134 0.39 -6.32 -10.64
C VAL A 134 1.46 -7.35 -10.30
N ASN A 135 2.66 -7.14 -10.79
CA ASN A 135 3.78 -8.06 -10.57
C ASN A 135 4.92 -7.33 -9.88
N VAL A 136 5.68 -8.08 -9.07
CA VAL A 136 6.92 -7.54 -8.51
C VAL A 136 7.82 -7.12 -9.68
N GLY A 137 8.39 -5.93 -9.59
CA GLY A 137 9.20 -5.35 -10.67
C GLY A 137 8.45 -4.36 -11.54
N ASP A 138 7.13 -4.31 -11.42
CA ASP A 138 6.34 -3.34 -12.19
C ASP A 138 6.68 -1.92 -11.77
N GLN A 139 6.61 -0.99 -12.73
CA GLN A 139 6.87 0.41 -12.48
C GLN A 139 5.72 1.07 -11.73
N VAL A 140 6.07 2.07 -10.94
CA VAL A 140 5.09 2.92 -10.25
C VAL A 140 5.23 4.32 -10.82
N GLN A 141 4.14 4.89 -11.32
CA GLN A 141 4.16 6.22 -11.93
C GLN A 141 3.04 7.09 -11.36
N VAL A 142 3.36 8.35 -11.11
CA VAL A 142 2.36 9.32 -10.73
C VAL A 142 1.56 9.67 -11.98
N VAL A 143 0.23 9.58 -11.90
CA VAL A 143 -0.66 9.95 -13.00
C VAL A 143 -1.61 11.04 -12.51
N GLU A 144 -2.15 11.81 -13.46
CA GLU A 144 -3.06 12.88 -13.10
C GLU A 144 -4.32 12.33 -12.45
N SER A 145 -4.83 13.07 -11.47
CA SER A 145 -6.09 12.70 -10.86
C SER A 145 -7.24 13.06 -11.82
N ALA A 146 -8.37 12.37 -11.67
CA ALA A 146 -9.53 12.61 -12.53
C ALA A 146 -10.07 14.04 -12.39
N SER A 147 -9.83 14.67 -11.26
CA SER A 147 -10.33 16.03 -11.02
C SER A 147 -9.59 17.08 -11.83
N VAL A 148 -8.49 16.74 -12.46
CA VAL A 148 -7.72 17.66 -13.28
C VAL A 148 -8.38 17.88 -14.64
N ARG A 149 -9.28 17.05 -15.05
CA ARG A 149 -9.95 17.11 -16.35
C ARG A 149 -11.08 18.13 -16.38
#